data_da777d8f9f14c5e871765d31a483b422
#
_entry.id   da777d8f9f14c5e871765d31a483b422
#
_cell.length_a   1.000
_cell.length_b   1.000
_cell.length_c   1.000
_cell.angle_alpha   90.00
_cell.angle_beta   90.00
_cell.angle_gamma   90.00
#
_symmetry.space_group_name_H-M   'P 1'
#
loop_
_entity.id
_entity.type
_entity.pdbx_description
1 polymer ?
#
loop_
_entity_poly.entity_id
_entity_poly.type
_entity_poly.pdbx_seq_one_letter_code
_entity_poly.pdbx_strand_id
1 'polypeptide(L)'
;MEDLMQQKLLTATVCKIDWERIHLHLYVKIEYAQGADRKAPLHFYFVDSLYRGQAKAKIIDVQDDVYHLKLNITNRGNKECVPAGAYNLIVVQDEKMMAKAVIDRAIVPKMSDHSRNFLYNARHKVYTVTFYVTEGEDDLPFTMYILASGKVAMNSVGMGKGHKKTTLNPVAGAKNWYAHNNRAIKADRYNRYHKQFFKKDGKVILIMSEQSETISTNLAAVRDRILERGMDKQGYTVLESYRSSMTNPKMGKKSWNDTLKKMAMANFIILDDHAPLMDWLQVSKDTTVVQIWHAGAGFKSSGYSRWGHIGCPAPNSCHRQYSYGIAGSKSIAPFFSEVWGIN
;
A
#
# COMPACT_ATOMS: atom_id res chain seq x y z
N MET A 1 -12.39 20.71 41.59
CA MET A 1 -12.01 19.97 40.37
C MET A 1 -10.58 20.37 40.07
N GLU A 2 -9.64 19.69 40.72
CA GLU A 2 -8.23 19.95 40.55
C GLU A 2 -7.79 19.34 39.23
N ASP A 3 -7.38 20.18 38.31
CA ASP A 3 -6.63 19.80 37.11
C ASP A 3 -5.36 19.07 37.55
N LEU A 4 -5.38 17.76 37.44
CA LEU A 4 -4.17 16.96 37.44
C LEU A 4 -3.33 17.43 36.24
N MET A 5 -2.44 18.37 36.48
CA MET A 5 -1.29 18.63 35.60
C MET A 5 -0.57 17.28 35.44
N GLN A 6 -0.86 16.59 34.37
CA GLN A 6 -0.19 15.35 34.02
C GLN A 6 1.28 15.73 33.79
N GLN A 7 2.13 15.39 34.75
CA GLN A 7 3.56 15.72 34.71
C GLN A 7 4.11 15.18 33.38
N LYS A 8 4.57 16.08 32.54
CA LYS A 8 5.09 15.75 31.19
C LYS A 8 6.35 14.90 31.37
N LEU A 9 6.22 13.57 31.34
CA LEU A 9 7.30 12.63 31.62
C LEU A 9 8.39 12.61 30.58
N LEU A 10 8.09 13.08 29.35
CA LEU A 10 9.09 13.25 28.29
C LEU A 10 8.71 14.37 27.34
N THR A 11 9.71 14.91 26.66
CA THR A 11 9.54 15.79 25.50
C THR A 11 10.10 15.13 24.25
N ALA A 12 9.53 15.44 23.11
CA ALA A 12 9.95 14.92 21.81
C ALA A 12 10.13 16.09 20.85
N THR A 13 11.34 16.28 20.35
CA THR A 13 11.70 17.40 19.48
C THR A 13 12.19 16.88 18.13
N VAL A 14 11.51 17.24 17.05
CA VAL A 14 11.97 16.98 15.69
C VAL A 14 13.14 17.89 15.37
N CYS A 15 14.34 17.34 15.27
CA CYS A 15 15.58 18.06 15.04
C CYS A 15 16.11 17.96 13.59
N LYS A 16 15.56 17.06 12.77
CA LYS A 16 15.88 16.96 11.34
C LYS A 16 14.73 16.30 10.58
N ILE A 17 14.48 16.82 9.36
CA ILE A 17 13.57 16.25 8.38
C ILE A 17 14.38 15.92 7.14
N ASP A 18 14.18 14.73 6.57
CA ASP A 18 14.88 14.29 5.37
C ASP A 18 13.99 13.39 4.51
N TRP A 19 14.38 13.14 3.27
CA TRP A 19 13.65 12.31 2.34
C TRP A 19 14.54 11.34 1.58
N GLU A 20 14.14 10.08 1.58
CA GLU A 20 14.64 9.09 0.66
C GLU A 20 13.49 8.65 -0.24
N ARG A 21 13.41 9.21 -1.45
CA ARG A 21 12.32 8.95 -2.42
C ARG A 21 10.93 9.18 -1.82
N ILE A 22 10.20 8.12 -1.50
CA ILE A 22 8.85 8.14 -0.91
C ILE A 22 8.86 8.00 0.61
N HIS A 23 10.02 7.87 1.19
CA HIS A 23 10.16 7.71 2.63
C HIS A 23 10.49 9.04 3.28
N LEU A 24 9.64 9.46 4.20
CA LEU A 24 9.92 10.55 5.11
C LEU A 24 10.80 10.02 6.26
N HIS A 25 11.90 10.67 6.49
CA HIS A 25 12.79 10.43 7.62
C HIS A 25 12.72 11.59 8.59
N LEU A 26 12.47 11.30 9.86
CA LEU A 26 12.52 12.26 10.95
C LEU A 26 13.55 11.82 11.98
N TYR A 27 14.28 12.78 12.53
CA TYR A 27 15.16 12.58 13.66
C TYR A 27 14.52 13.30 14.85
N VAL A 28 14.17 12.52 15.87
CA VAL A 28 13.41 13.02 17.03
C VAL A 28 14.21 12.81 18.29
N LYS A 29 14.63 13.90 18.91
CA LYS A 29 15.31 13.88 20.21
C LYS A 29 14.27 13.71 21.30
N ILE A 30 14.52 12.75 22.20
CA ILE A 30 13.70 12.51 23.37
C ILE A 30 14.45 12.97 24.61
N GLU A 31 13.79 13.80 25.39
CA GLU A 31 14.30 14.22 26.69
C GLU A 31 13.35 13.71 27.76
N TYR A 32 13.89 12.91 28.70
CA TYR A 32 13.14 12.28 29.76
C TYR A 32 13.16 13.16 31.03
N ALA A 33 12.00 13.42 31.60
CA ALA A 33 11.88 14.04 32.88
C ALA A 33 12.30 13.07 34.03
N GLN A 34 12.51 13.61 35.21
CA GLN A 34 12.82 12.80 36.39
C GLN A 34 11.65 11.84 36.69
N GLY A 35 11.97 10.55 36.85
CA GLY A 35 10.97 9.51 37.12
C GLY A 35 10.38 8.85 35.87
N ALA A 36 10.78 9.25 34.66
CA ALA A 36 10.35 8.58 33.42
C ALA A 36 11.02 7.21 33.27
N ASP A 37 10.26 6.23 32.79
CA ASP A 37 10.80 4.92 32.43
C ASP A 37 11.54 4.98 31.08
N ARG A 38 12.86 4.90 31.12
CA ARG A 38 13.72 4.87 29.93
C ARG A 38 13.83 3.49 29.29
N LYS A 39 13.38 2.42 29.96
CA LYS A 39 13.52 1.04 29.49
C LYS A 39 12.32 0.59 28.64
N ALA A 40 11.16 1.13 28.91
CA ALA A 40 9.97 0.77 28.15
C ALA A 40 10.05 1.30 26.70
N PRO A 41 9.68 0.49 25.69
CA PRO A 41 9.82 0.85 24.29
C PRO A 41 8.90 2.01 23.91
N LEU A 42 9.44 2.96 23.15
CA LEU A 42 8.66 4.05 22.57
C LEU A 42 8.11 3.63 21.19
N HIS A 43 6.92 4.12 20.90
CA HIS A 43 6.27 4.01 19.61
C HIS A 43 5.88 5.39 19.08
N PHE A 44 6.01 5.59 17.79
CA PHE A 44 5.76 6.88 17.14
C PHE A 44 4.64 6.74 16.12
N TYR A 45 3.62 7.60 16.24
CA TYR A 45 2.46 7.61 15.37
C TYR A 45 2.19 9.00 14.83
N PHE A 46 1.97 9.08 13.53
CA PHE A 46 1.34 10.24 12.93
C PHE A 46 -0.17 10.08 13.08
N VAL A 47 -0.78 10.92 13.90
CA VAL A 47 -2.22 10.86 14.18
C VAL A 47 -2.90 12.07 13.56
N ASP A 48 -3.93 11.84 12.76
CA ASP A 48 -4.74 12.91 12.17
C ASP A 48 -5.39 13.75 13.27
N SER A 49 -5.32 15.07 13.14
CA SER A 49 -5.84 16.02 14.14
C SER A 49 -7.34 15.86 14.41
N LEU A 50 -8.08 15.26 13.47
CA LEU A 50 -9.49 14.89 13.62
C LEU A 50 -9.69 13.42 13.96
N TYR A 51 -8.64 12.70 14.36
CA TYR A 51 -8.64 11.28 14.75
C TYR A 51 -9.24 10.33 13.71
N ARG A 52 -9.21 10.69 12.43
CA ARG A 52 -9.74 9.89 11.31
C ARG A 52 -8.81 8.77 10.87
N GLY A 53 -7.56 8.78 11.33
CA GLY A 53 -6.58 7.78 10.98
C GLY A 53 -5.22 8.05 11.59
N GLN A 54 -4.39 7.02 11.55
CA GLN A 54 -3.02 7.08 12.03
C GLN A 54 -2.08 6.32 11.11
N ALA A 55 -0.79 6.64 11.17
CA ALA A 55 0.28 5.91 10.52
C ALA A 55 1.43 5.72 11.50
N LYS A 56 1.86 4.46 11.69
CA LYS A 56 3.00 4.14 12.55
C LYS A 56 4.29 4.45 11.82
N ALA A 57 5.19 5.22 12.43
CA ALA A 57 6.56 5.39 11.96
C ALA A 57 7.42 4.21 12.46
N LYS A 58 8.28 3.70 11.59
CA LYS A 58 9.25 2.66 11.96
C LYS A 58 10.49 3.32 12.55
N ILE A 59 10.96 2.84 13.67
CA ILE A 59 12.26 3.20 14.22
C ILE A 59 13.32 2.44 13.43
N ILE A 60 14.28 3.16 12.87
CA ILE A 60 15.40 2.62 12.09
C ILE A 60 16.61 2.45 12.98
N ASP A 61 16.88 3.46 13.79
CA ASP A 61 18.04 3.54 14.66
C ASP A 61 17.77 4.49 15.85
N VAL A 62 18.55 4.35 16.91
CA VAL A 62 18.53 5.24 18.07
C VAL A 62 19.97 5.52 18.49
N GLN A 63 20.36 6.79 18.51
CA GLN A 63 21.69 7.26 18.94
C GLN A 63 21.52 8.47 19.85
N ASP A 64 22.09 8.42 21.05
CA ASP A 64 22.08 9.53 22.02
C ASP A 64 20.67 10.14 22.27
N ASP A 65 19.69 9.26 22.52
CA ASP A 65 18.27 9.64 22.68
C ASP A 65 17.64 10.29 21.42
N VAL A 66 18.31 10.24 20.27
CA VAL A 66 17.76 10.67 18.98
C VAL A 66 17.24 9.44 18.21
N TYR A 67 15.95 9.41 17.99
CA TYR A 67 15.26 8.35 17.26
C TYR A 67 15.19 8.69 15.76
N HIS A 68 15.80 7.87 14.93
CA HIS A 68 15.66 7.95 13.49
C HIS A 68 14.39 7.18 13.06
N LEU A 69 13.39 7.92 12.63
CA LEU A 69 12.10 7.41 12.23
C LEU A 69 11.96 7.38 10.70
N LYS A 70 11.28 6.38 10.19
CA LYS A 70 10.94 6.24 8.76
C LYS A 70 9.44 6.04 8.59
N LEU A 71 8.81 6.85 7.74
CA LEU A 71 7.42 6.70 7.32
C LEU A 71 7.35 6.51 5.81
N ASN A 72 6.75 5.40 5.37
CA ASN A 72 6.38 5.23 3.97
C ASN A 72 5.03 5.92 3.70
N ILE A 73 5.04 7.04 3.00
CA ILE A 73 3.82 7.81 2.72
C ILE A 73 2.84 7.06 1.78
N THR A 74 3.31 6.08 1.03
CA THR A 74 2.47 5.28 0.13
C THR A 74 1.85 4.06 0.81
N ASN A 75 2.33 3.72 2.01
CA ASN A 75 1.84 2.54 2.76
C ASN A 75 1.94 2.76 4.26
N ARG A 76 0.85 3.12 4.89
CA ARG A 76 0.77 3.32 6.34
C ARG A 76 0.63 2.02 7.16
N GLY A 77 0.88 0.85 6.54
CA GLY A 77 0.81 -0.46 7.17
C GLY A 77 -0.38 -1.33 6.74
N ASN A 78 -1.35 -0.76 6.01
CA ASN A 78 -2.55 -1.46 5.54
C ASN A 78 -2.71 -1.39 4.00
N LYS A 79 -1.61 -1.24 3.28
CA LYS A 79 -1.55 -1.08 1.81
C LYS A 79 -2.25 0.20 1.31
N GLU A 80 -2.44 1.19 2.17
CA GLU A 80 -3.03 2.48 1.83
C GLU A 80 -1.99 3.58 2.00
N CYS A 81 -2.01 4.59 1.15
CA CYS A 81 -1.21 5.78 1.39
C CYS A 81 -1.75 6.56 2.60
N VAL A 82 -0.92 7.39 3.19
CA VAL A 82 -1.38 8.27 4.27
C VAL A 82 -2.41 9.25 3.68
N PRO A 83 -3.65 9.30 4.20
CA PRO A 83 -4.71 10.15 3.66
C PRO A 83 -4.40 11.65 3.77
N ALA A 84 -5.12 12.47 3.01
CA ALA A 84 -5.07 13.92 3.21
C ALA A 84 -5.56 14.31 4.62
N GLY A 85 -4.83 15.19 5.28
CA GLY A 85 -5.13 15.62 6.64
C GLY A 85 -3.95 16.33 7.29
N ALA A 86 -4.15 16.76 8.53
CA ALA A 86 -3.13 17.32 9.38
C ALA A 86 -2.74 16.30 10.46
N TYR A 87 -1.48 15.93 10.51
CA TYR A 87 -0.98 14.85 11.36
C TYR A 87 0.00 15.38 12.39
N ASN A 88 -0.29 15.12 13.66
CA ASN A 88 0.66 15.35 14.74
C ASN A 88 1.50 14.10 14.95
N LEU A 89 2.77 14.25 15.25
CA LEU A 89 3.63 13.16 15.68
C LEU A 89 3.45 12.93 17.18
N ILE A 90 2.95 11.76 17.54
CA ILE A 90 2.63 11.37 18.90
C ILE A 90 3.61 10.28 19.34
N VAL A 91 4.17 10.44 20.52
CA VAL A 91 4.99 9.42 21.20
C VAL A 91 4.12 8.64 22.17
N VAL A 92 4.17 7.33 22.08
CA VAL A 92 3.39 6.40 22.90
C VAL A 92 4.31 5.44 23.62
N GLN A 93 4.05 5.19 24.89
CA GLN A 93 4.71 4.21 25.74
C GLN A 93 3.61 3.48 26.53
N ASP A 94 3.65 2.13 26.59
CA ASP A 94 2.66 1.31 27.31
C ASP A 94 1.19 1.70 26.98
N GLU A 95 0.91 1.88 25.68
CA GLU A 95 -0.41 2.29 25.16
C GLU A 95 -0.88 3.68 25.61
N LYS A 96 -0.04 4.45 26.32
CA LYS A 96 -0.36 5.81 26.77
C LYS A 96 0.37 6.83 25.90
N MET A 97 -0.32 7.92 25.58
CA MET A 97 0.30 9.07 24.94
C MET A 97 1.21 9.78 25.94
N MET A 98 2.50 9.85 25.62
CA MET A 98 3.53 10.48 26.46
C MET A 98 3.81 11.92 26.04
N ALA A 99 3.86 12.17 24.73
CA ALA A 99 4.10 13.51 24.19
C ALA A 99 3.52 13.69 22.79
N LYS A 100 3.20 14.94 22.47
CA LYS A 100 3.07 15.45 21.12
C LYS A 100 4.40 16.10 20.75
N ALA A 101 4.98 15.70 19.62
CA ALA A 101 6.27 16.21 19.21
C ALA A 101 6.21 17.69 18.83
N VAL A 102 7.24 18.41 19.22
CA VAL A 102 7.51 19.79 18.81
C VAL A 102 8.64 19.82 17.78
N ILE A 103 8.85 20.94 17.13
CA ILE A 103 9.96 21.12 16.20
C ILE A 103 11.04 22.01 16.77
N ASP A 104 12.29 21.67 16.46
CA ASP A 104 13.43 22.53 16.78
C ASP A 104 13.31 23.87 16.03
N ARG A 105 13.39 24.98 16.74
CA ARG A 105 13.32 26.34 16.18
C ARG A 105 14.35 26.58 15.06
N ALA A 106 15.50 25.91 15.13
CA ALA A 106 16.58 26.05 14.14
C ALA A 106 16.18 25.56 12.73
N ILE A 107 15.23 24.61 12.62
CA ILE A 107 14.80 24.11 11.31
C ILE A 107 13.55 24.80 10.76
N VAL A 108 12.83 25.56 11.58
CA VAL A 108 11.61 26.26 11.16
C VAL A 108 11.81 27.13 9.91
N PRO A 109 12.87 27.96 9.78
CA PRO A 109 13.09 28.78 8.60
C PRO A 109 13.28 28.00 7.29
N LYS A 110 13.71 26.73 7.38
CA LYS A 110 13.96 25.85 6.22
C LYS A 110 12.89 24.78 6.04
N MET A 111 11.83 24.83 6.82
CA MET A 111 10.83 23.77 6.86
C MET A 111 10.10 23.58 5.53
N SER A 112 9.88 24.66 4.79
CA SER A 112 9.29 24.62 3.44
C SER A 112 10.13 23.84 2.44
N ASP A 113 11.47 23.83 2.60
CA ASP A 113 12.39 23.14 1.70
C ASP A 113 12.23 21.59 1.79
N HIS A 114 11.68 21.13 2.90
CA HIS A 114 11.37 19.72 3.11
C HIS A 114 10.01 19.30 2.56
N SER A 115 9.22 20.23 2.04
CA SER A 115 7.95 19.90 1.37
C SER A 115 8.20 19.10 0.10
N ARG A 116 7.35 18.11 -0.18
CA ARG A 116 7.44 17.27 -1.37
C ARG A 116 6.12 17.18 -2.11
N ASN A 117 6.20 17.35 -3.42
CA ASN A 117 5.10 17.14 -4.34
C ASN A 117 5.32 15.84 -5.10
N PHE A 118 4.33 14.96 -5.07
CA PHE A 118 4.35 13.70 -5.78
C PHE A 118 3.25 13.70 -6.83
N LEU A 119 3.63 13.48 -8.09
CA LEU A 119 2.67 13.26 -9.15
C LEU A 119 2.26 11.79 -9.14
N TYR A 120 0.99 11.51 -9.15
CA TYR A 120 0.54 10.14 -9.22
C TYR A 120 -0.61 9.98 -10.22
N ASN A 121 -0.61 8.83 -10.84
CA ASN A 121 -1.32 8.40 -12.02
C ASN A 121 -1.14 9.35 -13.24
N ALA A 122 -1.39 8.85 -14.44
CA ALA A 122 -1.16 9.55 -15.72
C ALA A 122 -1.97 10.85 -15.90
N ARG A 123 -2.73 11.31 -14.89
CA ARG A 123 -3.62 12.47 -14.97
C ARG A 123 -3.14 13.65 -14.11
N HIS A 124 -1.85 13.75 -13.85
CA HIS A 124 -1.25 14.88 -13.13
C HIS A 124 -1.92 15.22 -11.78
N LYS A 125 -2.32 14.21 -11.03
CA LYS A 125 -2.78 14.41 -9.66
C LYS A 125 -1.58 14.64 -8.76
N VAL A 126 -1.70 15.62 -7.86
CA VAL A 126 -0.63 15.99 -6.94
C VAL A 126 -0.97 15.54 -5.54
N TYR A 127 0.00 14.89 -4.90
CA TYR A 127 0.01 14.58 -3.49
C TYR A 127 1.16 15.37 -2.86
N THR A 128 0.84 16.29 -1.98
CA THR A 128 1.81 17.19 -1.33
C THR A 128 1.94 16.81 0.11
N VAL A 129 3.17 16.63 0.58
CA VAL A 129 3.51 16.57 2.00
C VAL A 129 4.25 17.83 2.36
N THR A 130 3.77 18.53 3.35
CA THR A 130 4.39 19.77 3.86
C THR A 130 4.29 19.79 5.38
N PHE A 131 4.98 20.73 6.01
CA PHE A 131 5.09 20.79 7.47
C PHE A 131 4.72 22.19 7.94
N TYR A 132 4.05 22.26 9.07
CA TYR A 132 3.61 23.50 9.69
C TYR A 132 3.98 23.54 11.15
N VAL A 133 4.13 24.77 11.64
CA VAL A 133 4.10 25.11 13.07
C VAL A 133 2.96 26.09 13.28
N THR A 134 2.30 26.00 14.41
CA THR A 134 1.28 26.97 14.82
C THR A 134 2.00 28.14 15.47
N GLU A 135 1.81 29.35 14.95
CA GLU A 135 2.34 30.56 15.56
C GLU A 135 1.62 30.87 16.89
N GLY A 136 2.34 31.41 17.85
CA GLY A 136 1.79 31.93 19.10
C GLY A 136 1.77 30.94 20.28
N GLU A 137 2.28 29.72 20.12
CA GLU A 137 2.52 28.80 21.24
C GLU A 137 4.02 28.81 21.63
N ASP A 138 4.33 28.77 22.91
CA ASP A 138 5.69 28.66 23.42
C ASP A 138 6.39 27.38 22.92
N ASP A 139 5.64 26.29 22.88
CA ASP A 139 6.01 25.03 22.23
C ASP A 139 5.55 25.09 20.77
N LEU A 140 6.43 24.87 19.79
CA LEU A 140 6.10 24.81 18.36
C LEU A 140 5.64 23.39 17.96
N PRO A 141 4.35 23.04 17.96
CA PRO A 141 3.88 21.70 17.64
C PRO A 141 4.24 21.32 16.22
N PHE A 142 4.91 20.17 16.05
CA PHE A 142 5.23 19.62 14.73
C PHE A 142 3.97 19.05 14.10
N THR A 143 3.59 19.61 12.95
CA THR A 143 2.45 19.11 12.17
C THR A 143 2.87 18.82 10.73
N MET A 144 2.65 17.57 10.30
CA MET A 144 2.74 17.18 8.90
C MET A 144 1.38 17.37 8.24
N TYR A 145 1.35 18.09 7.14
CA TYR A 145 0.13 18.34 6.38
C TYR A 145 0.18 17.62 5.04
N ILE A 146 -0.86 16.86 4.75
CA ILE A 146 -0.99 16.11 3.50
C ILE A 146 -2.16 16.70 2.72
N LEU A 147 -1.85 17.22 1.55
CA LEU A 147 -2.80 17.71 0.57
C LEU A 147 -2.81 16.77 -0.63
N ALA A 148 -3.97 16.42 -1.12
CA ALA A 148 -4.03 15.61 -2.32
C ALA A 148 -5.16 16.05 -3.24
N SER A 149 -4.86 16.21 -4.51
CA SER A 149 -5.84 16.60 -5.51
C SER A 149 -6.70 15.43 -5.97
N GLY A 150 -8.01 15.62 -5.97
CA GLY A 150 -9.00 14.69 -6.52
C GLY A 150 -9.38 13.53 -5.59
N LYS A 151 -10.33 12.72 -6.04
CA LYS A 151 -10.96 11.62 -5.27
C LYS A 151 -10.01 10.57 -4.71
N VAL A 152 -8.80 10.48 -5.24
CA VAL A 152 -7.82 9.47 -4.85
C VAL A 152 -7.31 9.67 -3.43
N ALA A 153 -7.20 10.89 -2.98
CA ALA A 153 -6.79 11.20 -1.62
C ALA A 153 -7.79 10.71 -0.55
N MET A 154 -9.05 10.70 -0.92
CA MET A 154 -10.12 10.29 -0.03
C MET A 154 -10.46 8.80 -0.17
N ASN A 155 -10.12 8.19 -1.30
CA ASN A 155 -10.44 6.80 -1.66
C ASN A 155 -9.21 5.90 -1.77
N SER A 156 -8.03 6.33 -1.42
CA SER A 156 -6.88 5.44 -1.19
C SER A 156 -7.17 4.40 -0.11
N VAL A 157 -8.18 4.64 0.66
CA VAL A 157 -8.74 3.79 1.70
C VAL A 157 -9.54 2.61 1.14
N GLY A 158 -9.75 2.52 -0.14
CA GLY A 158 -10.87 1.75 -0.65
C GLY A 158 -10.59 0.37 -1.20
N MET A 159 -9.49 -0.27 -0.85
CA MET A 159 -9.30 -1.67 -1.27
C MET A 159 -10.21 -2.67 -0.54
N GLY A 160 -10.96 -2.24 0.43
CA GLY A 160 -11.87 -3.11 1.18
C GLY A 160 -13.34 -2.78 1.07
N LYS A 161 -13.70 -1.68 0.45
CA LYS A 161 -15.10 -1.40 0.14
C LYS A 161 -15.38 -1.98 -1.23
N GLY A 162 -16.09 -3.09 -1.22
CA GLY A 162 -16.57 -3.77 -2.40
C GLY A 162 -16.99 -2.76 -3.46
N HIS A 163 -16.76 -3.11 -4.71
CA HIS A 163 -17.08 -2.27 -5.85
C HIS A 163 -18.28 -1.40 -5.55
N LYS A 164 -18.13 -0.06 -5.59
CA LYS A 164 -19.30 0.78 -5.76
C LYS A 164 -20.03 0.16 -6.93
N LYS A 165 -21.23 -0.37 -6.71
CA LYS A 165 -22.11 -0.79 -7.79
C LYS A 165 -22.09 0.33 -8.81
N THR A 166 -21.37 0.11 -9.90
CA THR A 166 -21.43 1.05 -11.01
C THR A 166 -22.86 0.93 -11.49
N THR A 167 -23.66 1.93 -11.22
CA THR A 167 -25.05 1.94 -11.63
C THR A 167 -25.04 1.77 -13.15
N LEU A 168 -25.57 0.64 -13.58
CA LEU A 168 -25.73 0.35 -14.99
C LEU A 168 -26.52 1.51 -15.61
N ASN A 169 -26.01 2.14 -16.63
CA ASN A 169 -26.67 3.25 -17.29
C ASN A 169 -27.67 2.70 -18.34
N PRO A 170 -28.96 2.70 -18.10
CA PRO A 170 -29.95 2.11 -19.03
C PRO A 170 -30.20 2.97 -20.28
N VAL A 171 -29.71 4.23 -20.30
CA VAL A 171 -30.03 5.19 -21.37
C VAL A 171 -29.08 5.08 -22.56
N ALA A 172 -27.89 4.47 -22.38
CA ALA A 172 -26.97 4.25 -23.48
C ALA A 172 -27.42 3.06 -24.33
N GLY A 173 -27.32 3.17 -25.65
CA GLY A 173 -27.59 2.05 -26.55
C GLY A 173 -26.78 0.80 -26.14
N ALA A 174 -27.30 -0.40 -26.41
CA ALA A 174 -26.79 -1.66 -25.89
C ALA A 174 -25.26 -1.85 -26.06
N LYS A 175 -24.68 -1.39 -27.17
CA LYS A 175 -23.22 -1.45 -27.41
C LYS A 175 -22.44 -0.50 -26.50
N ASN A 176 -22.89 0.74 -26.37
CA ASN A 176 -22.26 1.74 -25.52
C ASN A 176 -22.45 1.40 -24.05
N TRP A 177 -23.63 0.89 -23.70
CA TRP A 177 -23.94 0.39 -22.38
C TRP A 177 -22.99 -0.74 -21.96
N TYR A 178 -22.78 -1.74 -22.82
CA TYR A 178 -21.86 -2.85 -22.53
C TYR A 178 -20.41 -2.36 -22.41
N ALA A 179 -19.96 -1.48 -23.29
CA ALA A 179 -18.62 -0.91 -23.24
C ALA A 179 -18.38 -0.13 -21.93
N HIS A 180 -19.38 0.65 -21.49
CA HIS A 180 -19.31 1.43 -20.26
C HIS A 180 -19.34 0.56 -19.00
N ASN A 181 -20.15 -0.49 -18.99
CA ASN A 181 -20.39 -1.32 -17.81
C ASN A 181 -19.58 -2.62 -17.79
N ASN A 182 -18.75 -2.86 -18.79
CA ASN A 182 -18.02 -4.12 -18.97
C ASN A 182 -17.21 -4.57 -17.74
N ARG A 183 -16.53 -3.63 -17.07
CA ARG A 183 -15.75 -3.93 -15.85
C ARG A 183 -16.66 -4.33 -14.69
N ALA A 184 -17.78 -3.63 -14.49
CA ALA A 184 -18.76 -3.94 -13.46
C ALA A 184 -19.38 -5.32 -13.68
N ILE A 185 -19.79 -5.62 -14.92
CA ILE A 185 -20.35 -6.92 -15.30
C ILE A 185 -19.38 -8.06 -15.02
N LYS A 186 -18.08 -7.86 -15.32
CA LYS A 186 -17.05 -8.85 -15.06
C LYS A 186 -16.79 -9.02 -13.56
N ALA A 187 -16.78 -7.94 -12.79
CA ALA A 187 -16.63 -7.98 -11.35
C ALA A 187 -17.79 -8.70 -10.66
N ASP A 188 -19.03 -8.41 -11.07
CA ASP A 188 -20.21 -9.11 -10.55
C ASP A 188 -20.20 -10.61 -10.91
N ARG A 189 -19.66 -10.94 -12.09
CA ARG A 189 -19.49 -12.34 -12.49
C ARG A 189 -18.43 -13.05 -11.63
N TYR A 190 -17.29 -12.41 -11.38
CA TYR A 190 -16.28 -12.93 -10.46
C TYR A 190 -16.88 -13.19 -9.08
N ASN A 191 -17.62 -12.23 -8.52
CA ASN A 191 -18.25 -12.37 -7.21
C ASN A 191 -19.26 -13.52 -7.15
N ARG A 192 -20.05 -13.73 -8.23
CA ARG A 192 -20.95 -14.89 -8.33
C ARG A 192 -20.20 -16.21 -8.39
N TYR A 193 -19.13 -16.30 -9.19
CA TYR A 193 -18.30 -17.50 -9.27
C TYR A 193 -17.62 -17.76 -7.93
N HIS A 194 -17.11 -16.74 -7.26
CA HIS A 194 -16.49 -16.88 -5.96
C HIS A 194 -17.49 -17.44 -4.93
N LYS A 195 -18.67 -16.87 -4.85
CA LYS A 195 -19.73 -17.39 -3.96
C LYS A 195 -20.12 -18.84 -4.26
N GLN A 196 -20.07 -19.24 -5.51
CA GLN A 196 -20.51 -20.57 -5.95
C GLN A 196 -19.41 -21.64 -5.84
N PHE A 197 -18.16 -21.29 -6.14
CA PHE A 197 -17.10 -22.29 -6.38
C PHE A 197 -15.91 -22.20 -5.41
N PHE A 198 -15.77 -21.09 -4.68
CA PHE A 198 -14.67 -20.96 -3.72
C PHE A 198 -14.84 -21.88 -2.53
N LYS A 199 -13.75 -22.57 -2.17
CA LYS A 199 -13.67 -23.38 -0.96
C LYS A 199 -12.53 -22.89 -0.08
N LYS A 200 -12.75 -22.81 1.23
CA LYS A 200 -11.74 -22.39 2.21
C LYS A 200 -10.77 -23.52 2.60
N ASP A 201 -10.56 -24.50 1.73
CA ASP A 201 -9.70 -25.65 1.98
C ASP A 201 -8.21 -25.40 1.68
N GLY A 202 -7.88 -24.26 1.07
CA GLY A 202 -6.51 -23.90 0.69
C GLY A 202 -5.93 -24.73 -0.45
N LYS A 203 -6.75 -25.41 -1.23
CA LYS A 203 -6.32 -26.44 -2.19
C LYS A 203 -6.23 -26.01 -3.65
N VAL A 204 -6.70 -24.83 -4.01
CA VAL A 204 -6.69 -24.35 -5.41
C VAL A 204 -5.60 -23.31 -5.63
N ILE A 205 -4.65 -23.64 -6.51
CA ILE A 205 -3.53 -22.77 -6.91
C ILE A 205 -3.75 -22.36 -8.37
N LEU A 206 -3.85 -21.05 -8.63
CA LEU A 206 -3.90 -20.51 -9.98
C LEU A 206 -2.56 -19.90 -10.33
N ILE A 207 -1.94 -20.38 -11.39
CA ILE A 207 -0.74 -19.79 -12.00
C ILE A 207 -1.19 -18.98 -13.22
N MET A 208 -0.90 -17.69 -13.24
CA MET A 208 -1.41 -16.84 -14.33
C MET A 208 -0.47 -15.71 -14.74
N SER A 209 -0.57 -15.34 -16.01
CA SER A 209 0.03 -14.12 -16.56
C SER A 209 -0.97 -13.39 -17.46
N GLU A 210 -0.93 -12.07 -17.45
CA GLU A 210 -1.67 -11.21 -18.36
C GLU A 210 -0.75 -10.51 -19.38
N GLN A 211 0.53 -10.87 -19.41
CA GLN A 211 1.52 -10.29 -20.33
C GLN A 211 1.96 -11.28 -21.42
N SER A 212 1.62 -12.55 -21.28
CA SER A 212 1.97 -13.60 -22.23
C SER A 212 0.81 -14.56 -22.45
N GLU A 213 0.71 -15.14 -23.64
CA GLU A 213 -0.24 -16.23 -23.96
C GLU A 213 0.32 -17.62 -23.63
N THR A 214 1.57 -17.67 -23.21
CA THR A 214 2.27 -18.90 -22.80
C THR A 214 2.85 -18.72 -21.40
N ILE A 215 3.11 -19.82 -20.74
CA ILE A 215 3.75 -19.83 -19.42
C ILE A 215 5.18 -19.26 -19.52
N SER A 216 5.55 -18.37 -18.61
CA SER A 216 6.92 -17.90 -18.49
C SER A 216 7.81 -18.94 -17.80
N THR A 217 9.14 -18.81 -17.97
CA THR A 217 10.11 -19.71 -17.34
C THR A 217 9.96 -19.72 -15.82
N ASN A 218 9.73 -18.56 -15.19
CA ASN A 218 9.59 -18.46 -13.74
C ASN A 218 8.31 -19.15 -13.23
N LEU A 219 7.19 -18.93 -13.90
CA LEU A 219 5.93 -19.59 -13.56
C LEU A 219 6.00 -21.09 -13.83
N ALA A 220 6.66 -21.52 -14.92
CA ALA A 220 6.89 -22.94 -15.23
C ALA A 220 7.70 -23.60 -14.10
N ALA A 221 8.79 -23.00 -13.65
CA ALA A 221 9.60 -23.52 -12.57
C ALA A 221 8.80 -23.71 -11.27
N VAL A 222 7.92 -22.77 -10.94
CA VAL A 222 7.04 -22.89 -9.77
C VAL A 222 6.01 -24.01 -9.95
N ARG A 223 5.34 -24.06 -11.12
CA ARG A 223 4.38 -25.13 -11.45
C ARG A 223 5.04 -26.50 -11.33
N ASP A 224 6.17 -26.67 -12.00
CA ASP A 224 6.86 -27.95 -12.07
C ASP A 224 7.31 -28.40 -10.66
N ARG A 225 7.78 -27.46 -9.83
CA ARG A 225 8.14 -27.74 -8.44
C ARG A 225 6.95 -28.14 -7.57
N ILE A 226 5.77 -27.59 -7.81
CA ILE A 226 4.53 -27.99 -7.15
C ILE A 226 4.18 -29.45 -7.51
N LEU A 227 4.30 -29.80 -8.79
CA LEU A 227 4.02 -31.13 -9.30
C LEU A 227 5.07 -32.17 -8.84
N GLU A 228 6.36 -31.83 -8.89
CA GLU A 228 7.44 -32.66 -8.36
C GLU A 228 7.26 -33.03 -6.88
N ARG A 229 6.71 -32.09 -6.09
CA ARG A 229 6.37 -32.35 -4.68
C ARG A 229 5.11 -33.22 -4.50
N GLY A 230 4.48 -33.62 -5.58
CA GLY A 230 3.26 -34.43 -5.56
C GLY A 230 2.09 -33.71 -4.89
N MET A 231 2.02 -32.39 -4.93
CA MET A 231 0.94 -31.66 -4.30
C MET A 231 -0.40 -31.96 -4.98
N ASP A 232 -0.42 -32.23 -6.28
CA ASP A 232 -1.59 -32.68 -7.04
C ASP A 232 -2.15 -33.97 -6.45
N LYS A 233 -1.28 -34.95 -6.06
CA LYS A 233 -1.65 -36.17 -5.40
C LYS A 233 -2.13 -36.00 -3.96
N GLN A 234 -1.79 -34.88 -3.35
CA GLN A 234 -2.24 -34.47 -2.01
C GLN A 234 -3.57 -33.69 -2.04
N GLY A 235 -4.23 -33.66 -3.20
CA GLY A 235 -5.53 -33.03 -3.40
C GLY A 235 -5.48 -31.52 -3.74
N TYR A 236 -4.31 -30.99 -4.08
CA TYR A 236 -4.23 -29.64 -4.63
C TYR A 236 -4.62 -29.64 -6.11
N THR A 237 -5.35 -28.63 -6.52
CA THR A 237 -5.70 -28.39 -7.93
C THR A 237 -4.89 -27.25 -8.46
N VAL A 238 -4.05 -27.48 -9.48
CA VAL A 238 -3.28 -26.45 -10.16
C VAL A 238 -4.06 -26.02 -11.40
N LEU A 239 -4.44 -24.75 -11.44
CA LEU A 239 -5.10 -24.10 -12.57
C LEU A 239 -4.12 -23.18 -13.28
N GLU A 240 -4.28 -23.02 -14.58
CA GLU A 240 -3.43 -22.15 -15.39
C GLU A 240 -4.28 -21.18 -16.23
N SER A 241 -3.82 -19.93 -16.37
CA SER A 241 -4.46 -18.91 -17.18
C SER A 241 -3.42 -17.94 -17.76
N TYR A 242 -3.12 -18.07 -19.02
CA TYR A 242 -2.18 -17.24 -19.75
C TYR A 242 -2.92 -16.46 -20.83
N ARG A 243 -2.72 -15.14 -20.84
CA ARG A 243 -3.32 -14.28 -21.83
C ARG A 243 -2.55 -12.98 -21.93
N SER A 244 -2.44 -12.40 -23.09
CA SER A 244 -1.84 -11.09 -23.29
C SER A 244 -2.91 -10.08 -23.69
N SER A 245 -3.06 -9.05 -22.87
CA SER A 245 -3.89 -7.90 -23.19
C SER A 245 -3.23 -7.00 -24.24
N MET A 246 -1.91 -7.07 -24.37
CA MET A 246 -1.13 -6.27 -25.34
C MET A 246 -1.14 -6.89 -26.72
N THR A 247 -0.98 -8.21 -26.83
CA THR A 247 -0.93 -8.93 -28.12
C THR A 247 -2.31 -9.33 -28.62
N ASN A 248 -3.28 -9.52 -27.73
CA ASN A 248 -4.65 -9.91 -28.10
C ASN A 248 -5.71 -9.09 -27.34
N PRO A 249 -5.89 -7.81 -27.70
CA PRO A 249 -6.87 -6.94 -27.05
C PRO A 249 -8.34 -7.35 -27.29
N LYS A 250 -8.59 -8.19 -28.29
CA LYS A 250 -9.95 -8.66 -28.67
C LYS A 250 -10.30 -10.01 -28.06
N MET A 251 -9.77 -10.33 -26.92
CA MET A 251 -10.07 -11.57 -26.23
C MET A 251 -11.56 -11.86 -26.12
N GLY A 252 -11.95 -13.05 -26.55
CA GLY A 252 -13.33 -13.47 -26.58
C GLY A 252 -13.96 -13.61 -25.19
N LYS A 253 -15.28 -13.50 -25.13
CA LYS A 253 -16.08 -13.64 -23.90
C LYS A 253 -15.80 -14.95 -23.15
N LYS A 254 -15.52 -16.04 -23.85
CA LYS A 254 -15.23 -17.37 -23.29
C LYS A 254 -13.92 -17.33 -22.46
N SER A 255 -12.87 -16.75 -22.99
CA SER A 255 -11.57 -16.61 -22.30
C SER A 255 -11.68 -15.75 -21.03
N TRP A 256 -12.42 -14.63 -21.09
CA TRP A 256 -12.69 -13.82 -19.92
C TRP A 256 -13.41 -14.58 -18.82
N ASN A 257 -14.46 -15.34 -19.20
CA ASN A 257 -15.23 -16.12 -18.23
C ASN A 257 -14.40 -17.21 -17.58
N ASP A 258 -13.54 -17.90 -18.34
CA ASP A 258 -12.65 -18.91 -17.84
C ASP A 258 -11.66 -18.32 -16.83
N THR A 259 -10.97 -17.24 -17.18
CA THR A 259 -10.05 -16.56 -16.26
C THR A 259 -10.75 -16.11 -14.98
N LEU A 260 -11.91 -15.44 -15.10
CA LEU A 260 -12.65 -14.98 -13.91
C LEU A 260 -13.11 -16.14 -13.02
N LYS A 261 -13.51 -17.27 -13.61
CA LYS A 261 -13.90 -18.46 -12.86
C LYS A 261 -12.70 -19.06 -12.13
N LYS A 262 -11.55 -19.22 -12.80
CA LYS A 262 -10.32 -19.73 -12.20
C LYS A 262 -9.84 -18.83 -11.04
N MET A 263 -9.82 -17.51 -11.25
CA MET A 263 -9.50 -16.56 -10.20
C MET A 263 -10.45 -16.64 -9.01
N ALA A 264 -11.74 -16.83 -9.28
CA ALA A 264 -12.77 -16.90 -8.25
C ALA A 264 -12.70 -18.18 -7.40
N MET A 265 -12.15 -19.25 -7.96
CA MET A 265 -11.93 -20.53 -7.26
C MET A 265 -10.63 -20.55 -6.46
N ALA A 266 -9.66 -19.72 -6.83
CA ALA A 266 -8.30 -19.81 -6.33
C ALA A 266 -8.16 -19.39 -4.87
N ASN A 267 -7.51 -20.23 -4.08
CA ASN A 267 -6.98 -19.89 -2.75
C ASN A 267 -5.64 -19.16 -2.86
N PHE A 268 -4.84 -19.51 -3.88
CA PHE A 268 -3.57 -18.87 -4.20
C PHE A 268 -3.56 -18.45 -5.66
N ILE A 269 -3.16 -17.22 -5.93
CA ILE A 269 -2.88 -16.71 -7.27
C ILE A 269 -1.39 -16.38 -7.33
N ILE A 270 -0.66 -17.00 -8.26
CA ILE A 270 0.77 -16.78 -8.48
C ILE A 270 0.95 -16.02 -9.78
N LEU A 271 1.64 -14.88 -9.70
CA LEU A 271 1.88 -13.93 -10.80
C LEU A 271 3.36 -13.68 -10.97
N ASP A 272 3.82 -13.47 -12.20
CA ASP A 272 5.19 -13.08 -12.52
C ASP A 272 5.31 -11.63 -13.05
N ASP A 273 4.18 -11.00 -13.33
CA ASP A 273 4.14 -9.63 -13.85
C ASP A 273 2.87 -8.91 -13.37
N HIS A 274 2.74 -7.65 -13.78
CA HIS A 274 1.56 -6.84 -13.55
C HIS A 274 0.33 -7.47 -14.21
N ALA A 275 -0.75 -7.60 -13.46
CA ALA A 275 -2.03 -8.11 -13.94
C ALA A 275 -3.05 -6.96 -14.08
N PRO A 276 -3.21 -6.36 -15.28
CA PRO A 276 -4.12 -5.23 -15.52
C PRO A 276 -5.57 -5.47 -15.12
N LEU A 277 -6.00 -6.73 -15.12
CA LEU A 277 -7.32 -7.13 -14.62
C LEU A 277 -7.51 -6.74 -13.17
N MET A 278 -6.49 -6.94 -12.34
CA MET A 278 -6.52 -6.66 -10.92
C MET A 278 -6.43 -5.16 -10.57
N ASP A 279 -6.17 -4.28 -11.52
CA ASP A 279 -6.27 -2.83 -11.30
C ASP A 279 -7.71 -2.35 -11.08
N TRP A 280 -8.69 -3.12 -11.52
CA TRP A 280 -10.10 -2.79 -11.39
C TRP A 280 -10.95 -3.91 -10.79
N LEU A 281 -10.48 -5.15 -10.79
CA LEU A 281 -11.12 -6.30 -10.15
C LEU A 281 -10.50 -6.51 -8.77
N GLN A 282 -11.30 -6.39 -7.72
CA GLN A 282 -10.88 -6.72 -6.37
C GLN A 282 -11.00 -8.23 -6.15
N VAL A 283 -9.88 -8.88 -5.90
CA VAL A 283 -9.83 -10.29 -5.51
C VAL A 283 -10.32 -10.45 -4.06
N SER A 284 -10.91 -11.59 -3.74
CA SER A 284 -11.35 -11.89 -2.38
C SER A 284 -10.21 -11.79 -1.37
N LYS A 285 -10.51 -11.34 -0.16
CA LYS A 285 -9.54 -11.31 0.95
C LYS A 285 -9.11 -12.72 1.40
N ASP A 286 -9.93 -13.73 1.10
CA ASP A 286 -9.62 -15.13 1.38
C ASP A 286 -8.63 -15.74 0.35
N THR A 287 -8.28 -15.00 -0.70
CA THR A 287 -7.31 -15.41 -1.73
C THR A 287 -5.95 -14.77 -1.48
N THR A 288 -4.92 -15.59 -1.37
CA THR A 288 -3.53 -15.15 -1.26
C THR A 288 -2.95 -14.87 -2.64
N VAL A 289 -2.44 -13.66 -2.88
CA VAL A 289 -1.81 -13.28 -4.15
C VAL A 289 -0.30 -13.18 -3.95
N VAL A 290 0.45 -13.98 -4.72
CA VAL A 290 1.91 -14.05 -4.66
C VAL A 290 2.51 -13.49 -5.95
N GLN A 291 3.34 -12.47 -5.85
CA GLN A 291 4.12 -11.92 -6.94
C GLN A 291 5.52 -12.52 -6.92
N ILE A 292 5.88 -13.31 -7.92
CA ILE A 292 7.23 -13.90 -8.02
C ILE A 292 8.20 -13.07 -8.86
N TRP A 293 7.67 -12.09 -9.63
CA TRP A 293 8.43 -11.23 -10.51
C TRP A 293 9.17 -11.97 -11.64
N HIS A 294 9.82 -11.22 -12.52
CA HIS A 294 10.50 -11.77 -13.70
C HIS A 294 11.85 -11.10 -13.97
N ALA A 295 12.25 -10.11 -13.16
CA ALA A 295 13.49 -9.38 -13.35
C ALA A 295 14.24 -9.20 -12.03
N GLY A 296 15.56 -9.10 -12.10
CA GLY A 296 16.39 -8.72 -10.96
C GLY A 296 16.07 -7.30 -10.48
N ALA A 297 16.44 -7.00 -9.24
CA ALA A 297 16.29 -5.67 -8.69
C ALA A 297 17.25 -4.68 -9.36
N GLY A 298 16.86 -3.41 -9.41
CA GLY A 298 17.74 -2.30 -9.72
C GLY A 298 17.85 -1.89 -11.18
N PHE A 299 17.25 -2.61 -12.12
CA PHE A 299 17.35 -2.26 -13.55
C PHE A 299 16.48 -1.08 -13.96
N LYS A 300 15.31 -0.92 -13.34
CA LYS A 300 14.38 0.16 -13.63
C LYS A 300 13.46 0.44 -12.44
N SER A 301 12.98 1.66 -12.33
CA SER A 301 11.90 2.00 -11.41
C SER A 301 10.63 1.26 -11.81
N SER A 302 9.97 0.64 -10.86
CA SER A 302 8.74 -0.14 -11.06
C SER A 302 7.73 0.14 -9.93
N GLY A 303 6.46 -0.09 -10.18
CA GLY A 303 5.44 0.04 -9.17
C GLY A 303 5.48 1.38 -8.44
N TYR A 304 5.36 1.35 -7.13
CA TYR A 304 5.34 2.56 -6.29
C TYR A 304 6.70 3.23 -6.10
N SER A 305 7.81 2.64 -6.53
CA SER A 305 9.07 3.39 -6.60
C SER A 305 9.03 4.53 -7.63
N ARG A 306 8.00 4.56 -8.48
CA ARG A 306 7.68 5.68 -9.38
C ARG A 306 6.78 6.75 -8.76
N TRP A 307 6.55 6.71 -7.45
CA TRP A 307 5.76 7.73 -6.79
C TRP A 307 6.35 9.11 -7.06
N GLY A 308 5.53 10.02 -7.56
CA GLY A 308 5.99 11.33 -8.00
C GLY A 308 6.49 11.42 -9.45
N HIS A 309 6.44 10.31 -10.22
CA HIS A 309 6.86 10.27 -11.62
C HIS A 309 5.77 9.71 -12.53
N ILE A 310 5.91 9.96 -13.83
CA ILE A 310 5.02 9.41 -14.85
C ILE A 310 5.07 7.88 -14.78
N GLY A 311 3.91 7.24 -14.83
CA GLY A 311 3.77 5.79 -14.76
C GLY A 311 3.74 5.23 -13.34
N CYS A 312 3.62 6.08 -12.31
CA CYS A 312 3.26 5.62 -10.98
C CYS A 312 1.90 4.90 -11.00
N PRO A 313 1.80 3.71 -10.40
CA PRO A 313 0.51 3.02 -10.29
C PRO A 313 -0.52 3.86 -9.53
N ALA A 314 -1.80 3.66 -9.88
CA ALA A 314 -2.87 4.20 -9.08
C ALA A 314 -2.83 3.59 -7.66
N PRO A 315 -3.31 4.31 -6.63
CA PRO A 315 -3.33 3.79 -5.26
C PRO A 315 -4.09 2.48 -5.09
N ASN A 316 -5.00 2.17 -6.00
CA ASN A 316 -5.78 0.93 -6.04
C ASN A 316 -5.32 -0.04 -7.14
N SER A 317 -4.07 0.03 -7.59
CA SER A 317 -3.52 -0.90 -8.58
C SER A 317 -3.42 -2.32 -8.04
N CYS A 318 -3.17 -3.29 -8.91
CA CYS A 318 -3.00 -4.69 -8.54
C CYS A 318 -1.89 -4.90 -7.50
N HIS A 319 -0.89 -4.02 -7.44
CA HIS A 319 0.19 -4.07 -6.45
C HIS A 319 -0.33 -4.06 -5.01
N ARG A 320 -1.45 -3.38 -4.75
CA ARG A 320 -2.10 -3.36 -3.42
C ARG A 320 -2.77 -4.69 -3.04
N GLN A 321 -2.94 -5.57 -4.00
CA GLN A 321 -3.57 -6.88 -3.78
C GLN A 321 -2.55 -7.99 -3.52
N TYR A 322 -1.24 -7.74 -3.70
CA TYR A 322 -0.24 -8.74 -3.38
C TYR A 322 -0.18 -9.00 -1.88
N SER A 323 -0.27 -10.28 -1.51
CA SER A 323 -0.08 -10.73 -0.14
C SER A 323 1.41 -10.93 0.16
N TYR A 324 2.13 -11.47 -0.84
CA TYR A 324 3.55 -11.73 -0.77
C TYR A 324 4.24 -11.33 -2.06
N GLY A 325 5.50 -10.92 -1.94
CA GLY A 325 6.40 -10.72 -3.06
C GLY A 325 7.71 -11.45 -2.83
N ILE A 326 8.21 -12.14 -3.82
CA ILE A 326 9.50 -12.85 -3.73
C ILE A 326 10.61 -11.90 -4.12
N ALA A 327 11.60 -11.76 -3.25
CA ALA A 327 12.85 -11.04 -3.51
C ALA A 327 14.00 -12.04 -3.60
N GLY A 328 14.97 -11.79 -4.48
CA GLY A 328 16.12 -12.68 -4.67
C GLY A 328 17.10 -12.73 -3.48
N SER A 329 17.03 -11.76 -2.56
CA SER A 329 17.82 -11.75 -1.32
C SER A 329 17.19 -10.84 -0.27
N LYS A 330 17.65 -11.00 0.98
CA LYS A 330 17.24 -10.13 2.10
C LYS A 330 17.65 -8.67 1.89
N SER A 331 18.79 -8.43 1.24
CA SER A 331 19.31 -7.08 1.00
C SER A 331 18.45 -6.30 0.00
N ILE A 332 17.82 -6.96 -0.98
CA ILE A 332 16.96 -6.31 -1.97
C ILE A 332 15.47 -6.33 -1.59
N ALA A 333 15.07 -7.09 -0.59
CA ALA A 333 13.67 -7.17 -0.14
C ALA A 333 13.05 -5.80 0.20
N PRO A 334 13.74 -4.85 0.87
CA PRO A 334 13.18 -3.52 1.14
C PRO A 334 12.80 -2.75 -0.13
N PHE A 335 13.55 -2.90 -1.22
CA PHE A 335 13.24 -2.26 -2.51
C PHE A 335 11.98 -2.85 -3.13
N PHE A 336 11.79 -4.17 -3.04
CA PHE A 336 10.57 -4.81 -3.51
C PHE A 336 9.36 -4.47 -2.65
N SER A 337 9.53 -4.32 -1.34
CA SER A 337 8.47 -3.81 -0.45
C SER A 337 8.01 -2.43 -0.90
N GLU A 338 8.95 -1.54 -1.26
CA GLU A 338 8.63 -0.23 -1.83
C GLU A 338 7.91 -0.35 -3.18
N VAL A 339 8.43 -1.16 -4.09
CA VAL A 339 7.87 -1.34 -5.45
C VAL A 339 6.42 -1.79 -5.40
N TRP A 340 6.10 -2.72 -4.53
CA TRP A 340 4.74 -3.30 -4.46
C TRP A 340 3.87 -2.70 -3.36
N GLY A 341 4.44 -1.85 -2.49
CA GLY A 341 3.72 -1.27 -1.36
C GLY A 341 3.25 -2.33 -0.37
N ILE A 342 4.05 -3.37 -0.15
CA ILE A 342 3.87 -4.40 0.87
C ILE A 342 5.00 -4.30 1.91
N ASN A 343 4.76 -4.78 3.12
CA ASN A 343 5.73 -4.74 4.22
C ASN A 343 6.51 -6.05 4.33
#